data_5afb50d12bf60084f778e055d4c2b9c2
#
_entry.id   5afb50d12bf60084f778e055d4c2b9c2
#
_cell.length_a   1.000
_cell.length_b   1.000
_cell.length_c   1.000
_cell.angle_alpha   90.00
_cell.angle_beta   90.00
_cell.angle_gamma   90.00
#
_symmetry.space_group_name_H-M   'P 1'
#
loop_
_entity.id
_entity.type
_entity.pdbx_description
1 polymer ?
#
loop_
_entity_poly.entity_id
_entity_poly.type
_entity_poly.pdbx_seq_one_letter_code
_entity_poly.pdbx_strand_id
1 'polypeptide(L)'
;MTALKEYDRLESTGIWRESPDAQRRDVLISFGDATLIIRDKTDTALAHWSLPAIERLNPGARPALFRPGPDAGEELELEDGTLIDAIEKVRRTVARRRPHRGRLRLYIFTGLVAAIGALGFFWLPGALVRHTVTVVPESKRLAIGTALLGHMTRLTGDTCRSNLGTAALARLKARVLGDGLRKAYVVPSGPEGSLSLPGGLLLLNRTVVEDHDAADVAAGYMLAASEQARMVDPMELLLKEAGGAATLHLLTSGQIEDDVLRDYAETLLSTEPPALNTDVLLDRFATAKVAASPYAYAVDVTGESTIDLIEADPYRGIEAPRLISDGDWISLQEICAE
;
A
#
# COMPACT_ATOMS: atom_id res chain seq x y z
N MET A 1 3.84 -32.41 37.68
CA MET A 1 5.21 -31.84 37.55
C MET A 1 5.51 -31.09 38.81
N THR A 2 6.34 -31.67 39.65
CA THR A 2 6.79 -31.14 40.95
C THR A 2 7.54 -29.81 40.71
N ALA A 3 7.03 -28.74 41.31
CA ALA A 3 7.62 -27.41 41.14
C ALA A 3 8.98 -27.23 41.85
N LEU A 4 9.38 -28.19 42.66
CA LEU A 4 10.57 -28.09 43.50
C LEU A 4 11.18 -29.47 43.75
N LYS A 5 11.93 -30.02 42.80
CA LYS A 5 12.78 -31.20 43.02
C LYS A 5 13.89 -31.00 44.07
N GLU A 6 14.07 -29.76 44.52
CA GLU A 6 15.15 -29.32 45.40
C GLU A 6 14.80 -29.45 46.90
N TYR A 7 13.51 -29.67 47.23
CA TYR A 7 13.01 -29.67 48.61
C TYR A 7 12.18 -30.94 48.93
N ASP A 8 12.65 -32.11 48.52
CA ASP A 8 12.07 -33.41 48.96
C ASP A 8 12.24 -33.57 50.46
N ARG A 9 11.10 -33.44 51.22
CA ARG A 9 11.00 -33.56 52.70
C ARG A 9 11.80 -32.52 53.51
N LEU A 10 11.36 -31.25 53.41
CA LEU A 10 11.79 -30.23 54.35
C LEU A 10 10.90 -30.32 55.60
N GLU A 11 11.52 -30.57 56.77
CA GLU A 11 10.85 -30.61 58.07
C GLU A 11 11.46 -29.51 58.97
N SER A 12 10.60 -28.76 59.67
CA SER A 12 11.00 -27.71 60.58
C SER A 12 10.03 -27.59 61.75
N THR A 13 10.44 -26.86 62.77
CA THR A 13 9.57 -26.53 63.92
C THR A 13 8.97 -25.12 63.77
N GLY A 14 7.76 -24.93 64.29
CA GLY A 14 7.11 -23.63 64.27
C GLY A 14 6.11 -23.52 65.42
N ILE A 15 5.53 -22.36 65.54
CA ILE A 15 4.44 -22.09 66.53
C ILE A 15 3.14 -21.87 65.71
N TRP A 16 2.16 -22.69 65.98
CA TRP A 16 0.84 -22.63 65.33
C TRP A 16 -0.26 -22.29 66.32
N ARG A 17 -1.26 -21.55 65.86
CA ARG A 17 -2.54 -21.30 66.55
C ARG A 17 -3.71 -21.52 65.60
N GLU A 18 -4.75 -22.13 66.07
CA GLU A 18 -5.98 -22.45 65.33
C GLU A 18 -6.87 -21.22 65.08
N SER A 19 -6.80 -20.27 66.02
CA SER A 19 -7.54 -18.98 65.90
C SER A 19 -6.78 -17.89 66.64
N PRO A 20 -7.13 -16.58 66.46
CA PRO A 20 -6.47 -15.47 67.13
C PRO A 20 -6.49 -15.58 68.68
N ASP A 21 -7.53 -16.19 69.23
CA ASP A 21 -7.74 -16.35 70.66
C ASP A 21 -7.23 -17.74 71.23
N ALA A 22 -6.81 -18.63 70.29
CA ALA A 22 -6.33 -19.98 70.70
C ALA A 22 -4.90 -19.94 71.26
N GLN A 23 -4.60 -20.91 72.11
CA GLN A 23 -3.28 -21.08 72.68
C GLN A 23 -2.23 -21.44 71.63
N ARG A 24 -1.08 -20.80 71.66
CA ARG A 24 0.08 -21.10 70.79
C ARG A 24 0.61 -22.50 71.16
N ARG A 25 0.86 -23.32 70.12
CA ARG A 25 1.39 -24.68 70.21
C ARG A 25 2.64 -24.81 69.39
N ASP A 26 3.66 -25.48 69.97
CA ASP A 26 4.81 -25.91 69.22
C ASP A 26 4.42 -27.08 68.27
N VAL A 27 4.73 -26.94 67.03
CA VAL A 27 4.35 -27.90 65.97
C VAL A 27 5.56 -28.31 65.12
N LEU A 28 5.44 -29.48 64.53
CA LEU A 28 6.33 -29.97 63.46
C LEU A 28 5.66 -29.68 62.12
N ILE A 29 6.42 -29.14 61.21
CA ILE A 29 5.97 -28.74 59.89
C ILE A 29 6.67 -29.56 58.86
N SER A 30 5.91 -30.21 58.01
CA SER A 30 6.39 -31.00 56.89
C SER A 30 5.94 -30.36 55.57
N PHE A 31 6.93 -30.02 54.74
CA PHE A 31 6.70 -29.40 53.43
C PHE A 31 6.60 -30.50 52.38
N GLY A 32 5.42 -30.63 51.76
CA GLY A 32 5.16 -31.61 50.70
C GLY A 32 5.09 -30.94 49.31
N ASP A 33 4.78 -31.71 48.28
CA ASP A 33 4.73 -31.27 46.88
C ASP A 33 3.70 -30.14 46.61
N ALA A 34 2.57 -30.18 47.29
CA ALA A 34 1.48 -29.17 47.11
C ALA A 34 0.90 -28.69 48.43
N THR A 35 1.28 -29.29 49.54
CA THR A 35 0.69 -29.06 50.87
C THR A 35 1.74 -28.85 51.93
N LEU A 36 1.43 -28.02 52.92
CA LEU A 36 2.13 -27.86 54.15
C LEU A 36 1.34 -28.61 55.22
N ILE A 37 1.99 -29.59 55.89
CA ILE A 37 1.33 -30.38 56.94
C ILE A 37 1.86 -29.92 58.31
N ILE A 38 0.97 -29.58 59.20
CA ILE A 38 1.26 -29.14 60.57
C ILE A 38 0.87 -30.28 61.50
N ARG A 39 1.85 -30.76 62.29
CA ARG A 39 1.65 -31.88 63.22
C ARG A 39 2.01 -31.47 64.66
N ASP A 40 1.44 -32.15 65.58
CA ASP A 40 1.82 -32.02 67.00
C ASP A 40 3.08 -32.86 67.32
N LYS A 41 3.55 -32.78 68.57
CA LYS A 41 4.72 -33.56 69.06
C LYS A 41 4.46 -35.09 69.11
N THR A 42 3.22 -35.54 68.94
CA THR A 42 2.80 -36.95 68.88
C THR A 42 2.60 -37.44 67.47
N ASP A 43 3.04 -36.67 66.45
CA ASP A 43 2.92 -36.95 65.00
C ASP A 43 1.47 -36.95 64.49
N THR A 44 0.55 -36.36 65.26
CA THR A 44 -0.86 -36.18 64.82
C THR A 44 -0.98 -34.92 63.97
N ALA A 45 -1.58 -35.05 62.74
CA ALA A 45 -1.81 -33.92 61.86
C ALA A 45 -2.89 -32.98 62.42
N LEU A 46 -2.54 -31.73 62.65
CA LEU A 46 -3.42 -30.67 63.13
C LEU A 46 -4.08 -29.88 62.00
N ALA A 47 -3.30 -29.58 60.96
CA ALA A 47 -3.79 -28.84 59.80
C ALA A 47 -3.04 -29.22 58.51
N HIS A 48 -3.74 -29.06 57.37
CA HIS A 48 -3.21 -29.23 56.03
C HIS A 48 -3.45 -27.98 55.19
N TRP A 49 -2.39 -27.26 54.88
CA TRP A 49 -2.48 -26.03 54.12
C TRP A 49 -2.05 -26.24 52.68
N SER A 50 -2.81 -25.68 51.76
CA SER A 50 -2.44 -25.70 50.34
C SER A 50 -1.36 -24.65 50.08
N LEU A 51 -0.18 -25.03 49.65
CA LEU A 51 0.97 -24.13 49.40
C LEU A 51 0.64 -22.94 48.49
N PRO A 52 -0.14 -23.11 47.42
CA PRO A 52 -0.58 -21.99 46.55
C PRO A 52 -1.47 -20.95 47.22
N ALA A 53 -2.14 -21.33 48.31
CA ALA A 53 -3.12 -20.48 49.00
C ALA A 53 -2.49 -19.74 50.21
N ILE A 54 -1.34 -20.19 50.68
CA ILE A 54 -0.68 -19.60 51.86
C ILE A 54 -0.35 -18.14 51.61
N GLU A 55 -0.71 -17.30 52.58
CA GLU A 55 -0.37 -15.88 52.57
C GLU A 55 0.59 -15.54 53.73
N ARG A 56 1.56 -14.66 53.42
CA ARG A 56 2.47 -14.11 54.45
C ARG A 56 1.90 -12.79 54.95
N LEU A 57 1.74 -12.70 56.29
CA LEU A 57 1.15 -11.53 56.96
C LEU A 57 2.20 -10.42 57.17
N ASN A 58 3.45 -10.75 57.36
CA ASN A 58 4.55 -9.82 57.64
C ASN A 58 5.72 -9.95 56.66
N PRO A 59 5.61 -9.48 55.43
CA PRO A 59 6.68 -9.57 54.44
C PRO A 59 7.98 -8.95 54.94
N GLY A 60 9.09 -9.69 54.82
CA GLY A 60 10.45 -9.23 55.23
C GLY A 60 10.77 -9.31 56.73
N ALA A 61 9.81 -9.51 57.63
CA ALA A 61 10.06 -9.65 59.06
C ALA A 61 10.30 -11.10 59.47
N ARG A 62 11.04 -11.31 60.54
CA ARG A 62 11.25 -12.62 61.23
C ARG A 62 10.85 -12.47 62.70
N PRO A 63 10.17 -13.46 63.28
CA PRO A 63 9.65 -14.69 62.64
C PRO A 63 8.62 -14.41 61.58
N ALA A 64 8.55 -15.25 60.51
CA ALA A 64 7.59 -15.10 59.44
C ALA A 64 6.22 -15.64 59.85
N LEU A 65 5.16 -14.81 59.67
CA LEU A 65 3.78 -15.17 59.96
C LEU A 65 3.06 -15.57 58.67
N PHE A 66 2.49 -16.77 58.66
CA PHE A 66 1.71 -17.30 57.55
C PHE A 66 0.31 -17.67 57.94
N ARG A 67 -0.63 -17.61 57.00
CA ARG A 67 -1.99 -18.13 57.11
C ARG A 67 -2.40 -18.96 55.90
N PRO A 68 -3.35 -19.91 56.02
CA PRO A 68 -3.72 -20.79 54.89
C PRO A 68 -4.52 -20.11 53.78
N GLY A 69 -5.05 -18.89 54.03
CA GLY A 69 -5.80 -18.09 53.06
C GLY A 69 -6.29 -16.79 53.67
N PRO A 70 -6.87 -15.88 52.84
CA PRO A 70 -7.24 -14.52 53.27
C PRO A 70 -8.26 -14.47 54.43
N ASP A 71 -9.16 -15.45 54.51
CA ASP A 71 -10.27 -15.46 55.47
C ASP A 71 -10.02 -16.47 56.62
N ALA A 72 -8.84 -17.06 56.72
CA ALA A 72 -8.55 -18.05 57.73
C ALA A 72 -8.06 -17.43 59.04
N GLY A 73 -8.56 -17.90 60.18
CA GLY A 73 -8.14 -17.48 61.50
C GLY A 73 -6.83 -18.18 62.00
N GLU A 74 -6.37 -19.20 61.31
CA GLU A 74 -5.16 -19.94 61.63
C GLU A 74 -3.92 -19.12 61.33
N GLU A 75 -2.92 -19.20 62.22
CA GLU A 75 -1.61 -18.58 61.97
C GLU A 75 -0.49 -19.54 62.34
N LEU A 76 0.58 -19.49 61.49
CA LEU A 76 1.80 -20.22 61.66
C LEU A 76 2.98 -19.27 61.72
N GLU A 77 3.77 -19.35 62.76
CA GLU A 77 4.99 -18.59 63.00
C GLU A 77 6.19 -19.46 62.71
N LEU A 78 7.07 -19.00 61.80
CA LEU A 78 8.28 -19.72 61.36
C LEU A 78 9.54 -18.87 61.51
N GLU A 79 10.61 -19.49 62.01
CA GLU A 79 11.93 -18.88 62.10
C GLU A 79 12.90 -19.42 61.07
N ASP A 80 12.69 -20.66 60.58
CA ASP A 80 13.56 -21.34 59.61
C ASP A 80 13.52 -20.65 58.25
N GLY A 81 14.65 -20.04 57.88
CA GLY A 81 14.83 -19.34 56.65
C GLY A 81 14.63 -20.21 55.39
N THR A 82 15.04 -21.48 55.44
CA THR A 82 14.94 -22.42 54.33
C THR A 82 13.49 -22.74 53.99
N LEU A 83 12.70 -23.00 55.02
CA LEU A 83 11.27 -23.27 54.86
C LEU A 83 10.50 -22.01 54.41
N ILE A 84 10.82 -20.84 54.96
CA ILE A 84 10.27 -19.55 54.54
C ILE A 84 10.52 -19.29 53.04
N ASP A 85 11.77 -19.48 52.58
CA ASP A 85 12.16 -19.27 51.20
C ASP A 85 11.49 -20.28 50.26
N ALA A 86 11.32 -21.53 50.68
CA ALA A 86 10.58 -22.54 49.92
C ALA A 86 9.11 -22.15 49.71
N ILE A 87 8.43 -21.73 50.79
CA ILE A 87 7.03 -21.26 50.70
C ILE A 87 6.91 -20.03 49.77
N GLU A 88 7.81 -19.05 49.89
CA GLU A 88 7.78 -17.86 49.04
C GLU A 88 8.11 -18.18 47.58
N LYS A 89 9.02 -19.12 47.31
CA LYS A 89 9.34 -19.55 45.93
C LYS A 89 8.13 -20.17 45.23
N VAL A 90 7.37 -21.03 45.93
CA VAL A 90 6.11 -21.59 45.41
C VAL A 90 5.11 -20.48 45.11
N ARG A 91 4.88 -19.59 46.07
CA ARG A 91 3.95 -18.45 45.90
C ARG A 91 4.28 -17.58 44.71
N ARG A 92 5.57 -17.20 44.53
CA ARG A 92 6.05 -16.41 43.38
C ARG A 92 5.84 -17.15 42.08
N THR A 93 6.07 -18.45 42.03
CA THR A 93 5.89 -19.28 40.84
C THR A 93 4.41 -19.35 40.42
N VAL A 94 3.51 -19.53 41.38
CA VAL A 94 2.06 -19.55 41.15
C VAL A 94 1.57 -18.16 40.74
N ALA A 95 2.02 -17.10 41.38
CA ALA A 95 1.63 -15.73 41.04
C ALA A 95 2.06 -15.34 39.61
N ARG A 96 3.25 -15.78 39.17
CA ARG A 96 3.73 -15.55 37.78
C ARG A 96 2.92 -16.29 36.73
N ARG A 97 2.30 -17.42 37.07
CA ARG A 97 1.47 -18.22 36.15
C ARG A 97 0.03 -17.73 36.04
N ARG A 98 -0.41 -16.77 36.87
CA ARG A 98 -1.74 -16.18 36.76
C ARG A 98 -1.86 -15.39 35.46
N PRO A 99 -2.74 -15.73 34.52
CA PRO A 99 -2.91 -15.00 33.26
C PRO A 99 -3.38 -13.56 33.54
N HIS A 100 -2.64 -12.58 33.04
CA HIS A 100 -3.01 -11.16 33.15
C HIS A 100 -4.11 -10.88 32.14
N ARG A 101 -5.36 -11.06 32.50
CA ARG A 101 -6.56 -10.90 31.64
C ARG A 101 -6.65 -9.55 30.91
N GLY A 102 -5.98 -8.51 31.36
CA GLY A 102 -5.98 -7.19 30.71
C GLY A 102 -5.03 -7.04 29.52
N ARG A 103 -3.88 -7.75 29.49
CA ARG A 103 -2.87 -7.59 28.43
C ARG A 103 -3.31 -8.12 27.07
N LEU A 104 -4.07 -9.22 27.03
CA LEU A 104 -4.58 -9.78 25.77
C LEU A 104 -5.53 -8.81 25.08
N ARG A 105 -6.42 -8.16 25.83
CA ARG A 105 -7.35 -7.14 25.28
C ARG A 105 -6.60 -5.94 24.72
N LEU A 106 -5.53 -5.50 25.38
CA LEU A 106 -4.69 -4.39 24.90
C LEU A 106 -3.98 -4.79 23.58
N TYR A 107 -3.41 -5.98 23.49
CA TYR A 107 -2.75 -6.44 22.25
C TYR A 107 -3.73 -6.57 21.08
N ILE A 108 -4.95 -7.11 21.32
CA ILE A 108 -6.01 -7.19 20.30
C ILE A 108 -6.42 -5.79 19.85
N PHE A 109 -6.64 -4.84 20.77
CA PHE A 109 -6.99 -3.48 20.44
C PHE A 109 -5.89 -2.76 19.64
N THR A 110 -4.64 -2.86 20.10
CA THR A 110 -3.48 -2.27 19.39
C THR A 110 -3.29 -2.89 18.01
N GLY A 111 -3.43 -4.22 17.89
CA GLY A 111 -3.38 -4.93 16.61
C GLY A 111 -4.48 -4.48 15.64
N LEU A 112 -5.70 -4.30 16.14
CA LEU A 112 -6.82 -3.82 15.33
C LEU A 112 -6.61 -2.38 14.84
N VAL A 113 -6.15 -1.49 15.72
CA VAL A 113 -5.83 -0.09 15.35
C VAL A 113 -4.70 -0.04 14.33
N ALA A 114 -3.65 -0.86 14.52
CA ALA A 114 -2.55 -0.96 13.57
C ALA A 114 -3.02 -1.52 12.21
N ALA A 115 -3.88 -2.52 12.20
CA ALA A 115 -4.44 -3.08 10.97
C ALA A 115 -5.32 -2.08 10.21
N ILE A 116 -6.18 -1.33 10.91
CA ILE A 116 -7.01 -0.26 10.32
C ILE A 116 -6.11 0.86 9.77
N GLY A 117 -5.09 1.27 10.51
CA GLY A 117 -4.11 2.27 10.06
C GLY A 117 -3.35 1.81 8.81
N ALA A 118 -2.89 0.57 8.78
CA ALA A 118 -2.22 -0.02 7.62
C ALA A 118 -3.15 -0.09 6.39
N LEU A 119 -4.39 -0.53 6.59
CA LEU A 119 -5.40 -0.56 5.53
C LEU A 119 -5.67 0.84 4.97
N GLY A 120 -5.84 1.85 5.84
CA GLY A 120 -6.04 3.24 5.46
C GLY A 120 -4.84 3.85 4.73
N PHE A 121 -3.62 3.47 5.10
CA PHE A 121 -2.42 4.02 4.49
C PHE A 121 -2.05 3.34 3.17
N PHE A 122 -2.13 2.01 3.08
CA PHE A 122 -1.67 1.27 1.91
C PHE A 122 -2.74 1.00 0.87
N TRP A 123 -3.97 0.73 1.28
CA TRP A 123 -5.04 0.32 0.37
C TRP A 123 -5.99 1.46 -0.03
N LEU A 124 -6.33 2.34 0.91
CA LEU A 124 -7.33 3.38 0.68
C LEU A 124 -6.96 4.36 -0.43
N PRO A 125 -5.71 4.88 -0.58
CA PRO A 125 -5.37 5.80 -1.65
C PRO A 125 -5.58 5.20 -3.03
N GLY A 126 -5.12 3.97 -3.26
CA GLY A 126 -5.31 3.29 -4.54
C GLY A 126 -6.78 2.97 -4.85
N ALA A 127 -7.58 2.61 -3.84
CA ALA A 127 -9.00 2.39 -3.99
C ALA A 127 -9.75 3.70 -4.32
N LEU A 128 -9.36 4.81 -3.67
CA LEU A 128 -9.92 6.13 -3.90
C LEU A 128 -9.67 6.60 -5.33
N VAL A 129 -8.43 6.48 -5.82
CA VAL A 129 -8.07 6.84 -7.20
C VAL A 129 -8.92 6.04 -8.19
N ARG A 130 -8.94 4.71 -8.09
CA ARG A 130 -9.74 3.86 -8.99
C ARG A 130 -11.23 4.23 -8.98
N HIS A 131 -11.79 4.46 -7.79
CA HIS A 131 -13.19 4.89 -7.68
C HIS A 131 -13.40 6.26 -8.36
N THR A 132 -12.51 7.21 -8.12
CA THR A 132 -12.59 8.56 -8.71
C THR A 132 -12.57 8.49 -10.24
N VAL A 133 -11.65 7.71 -10.80
CA VAL A 133 -11.56 7.49 -12.25
C VAL A 133 -12.88 6.97 -12.84
N THR A 134 -13.62 6.11 -12.14
CA THR A 134 -14.90 5.59 -12.65
C THR A 134 -16.06 6.56 -12.56
N VAL A 135 -16.06 7.48 -11.58
CA VAL A 135 -17.21 8.39 -11.34
C VAL A 135 -17.05 9.77 -11.96
N VAL A 136 -15.80 10.19 -12.31
CA VAL A 136 -15.55 11.51 -12.92
C VAL A 136 -16.14 11.55 -14.33
N PRO A 137 -17.11 12.47 -14.60
CA PRO A 137 -17.76 12.59 -15.91
C PRO A 137 -16.77 13.01 -17.00
N GLU A 138 -17.03 12.59 -18.25
CA GLU A 138 -16.22 12.91 -19.42
C GLU A 138 -15.99 14.43 -19.61
N SER A 139 -17.02 15.26 -19.33
CA SER A 139 -16.90 16.72 -19.41
C SER A 139 -15.87 17.28 -18.41
N LYS A 140 -15.79 16.71 -17.22
CA LYS A 140 -14.80 17.09 -16.22
C LYS A 140 -13.39 16.60 -16.58
N ARG A 141 -13.29 15.39 -17.10
CA ARG A 141 -12.01 14.86 -17.63
C ARG A 141 -11.47 15.76 -18.73
N LEU A 142 -12.32 16.21 -19.65
CA LEU A 142 -11.94 17.14 -20.71
C LEU A 142 -11.51 18.50 -20.14
N ALA A 143 -12.23 19.03 -19.16
CA ALA A 143 -11.86 20.30 -18.52
C ALA A 143 -10.50 20.22 -17.84
N ILE A 144 -10.23 19.12 -17.08
CA ILE A 144 -8.94 18.88 -16.44
C ILE A 144 -7.83 18.72 -17.49
N GLY A 145 -8.05 17.92 -18.54
CA GLY A 145 -7.07 17.75 -19.62
C GLY A 145 -6.78 19.07 -20.36
N THR A 146 -7.79 19.92 -20.55
CA THR A 146 -7.60 21.24 -21.18
C THR A 146 -6.82 22.18 -20.26
N ALA A 147 -7.08 22.18 -18.95
CA ALA A 147 -6.29 22.95 -18.00
C ALA A 147 -4.82 22.46 -17.95
N LEU A 148 -4.62 21.16 -17.92
CA LEU A 148 -3.29 20.52 -17.97
C LEU A 148 -2.54 20.91 -19.26
N LEU A 149 -3.22 20.89 -20.43
CA LEU A 149 -2.66 21.36 -21.70
C LEU A 149 -2.22 22.83 -21.60
N GLY A 150 -2.99 23.68 -20.92
CA GLY A 150 -2.63 25.09 -20.68
C GLY A 150 -1.35 25.25 -19.85
N HIS A 151 -1.09 24.36 -18.88
CA HIS A 151 0.19 24.33 -18.14
C HIS A 151 1.33 23.80 -19.03
N MET A 152 1.07 22.77 -19.81
CA MET A 152 2.08 22.19 -20.70
C MET A 152 2.51 23.21 -21.78
N THR A 153 1.60 23.97 -22.35
CA THR A 153 1.95 24.97 -23.38
C THR A 153 2.88 26.09 -22.85
N ARG A 154 2.90 26.35 -21.56
CA ARG A 154 3.87 27.28 -20.95
C ARG A 154 5.30 26.73 -20.96
N LEU A 155 5.43 25.40 -20.99
CA LEU A 155 6.73 24.70 -20.97
C LEU A 155 7.17 24.34 -22.40
N THR A 156 6.22 23.93 -23.24
CA THR A 156 6.47 23.39 -24.59
C THR A 156 6.35 24.44 -25.71
N GLY A 157 5.81 25.61 -25.40
CA GLY A 157 5.34 26.57 -26.37
C GLY A 157 3.88 26.32 -26.75
N ASP A 158 3.23 27.31 -27.36
CA ASP A 158 1.84 27.20 -27.81
C ASP A 158 1.65 26.11 -28.84
N THR A 159 0.46 25.50 -28.86
CA THR A 159 0.13 24.49 -29.87
C THR A 159 0.22 25.09 -31.27
N CYS A 160 0.90 24.38 -32.15
CA CYS A 160 1.00 24.74 -33.58
C CYS A 160 -0.40 24.80 -34.24
N ARG A 161 -0.66 25.85 -34.99
CA ARG A 161 -1.99 26.07 -35.61
C ARG A 161 -1.83 26.74 -36.96
N SER A 162 -2.04 25.99 -38.02
CA SER A 162 -2.40 26.56 -39.32
C SER A 162 -3.79 26.05 -39.71
N ASN A 163 -4.52 26.80 -40.49
CA ASN A 163 -5.89 26.41 -40.84
C ASN A 163 -5.94 25.08 -41.60
N LEU A 164 -5.03 24.87 -42.55
CA LEU A 164 -4.96 23.66 -43.36
C LEU A 164 -4.35 22.51 -42.56
N GLY A 165 -3.28 22.75 -41.80
CA GLY A 165 -2.61 21.72 -40.97
C GLY A 165 -3.53 21.21 -39.87
N THR A 166 -4.26 22.10 -39.17
CA THR A 166 -5.24 21.66 -38.15
C THR A 166 -6.36 20.81 -38.76
N ALA A 167 -6.85 21.17 -39.95
CA ALA A 167 -7.86 20.36 -40.64
C ALA A 167 -7.28 19.00 -41.10
N ALA A 168 -6.04 18.97 -41.58
CA ALA A 168 -5.35 17.74 -41.98
C ALA A 168 -5.10 16.82 -40.77
N LEU A 169 -4.67 17.38 -39.62
CA LEU A 169 -4.49 16.63 -38.35
C LEU A 169 -5.82 15.99 -37.90
N ALA A 170 -6.91 16.74 -37.99
CA ALA A 170 -8.25 16.24 -37.64
C ALA A 170 -8.69 15.09 -38.57
N ARG A 171 -8.37 15.15 -39.86
CA ARG A 171 -8.64 14.06 -40.84
C ARG A 171 -7.79 12.83 -40.54
N LEU A 172 -6.50 13.03 -40.34
CA LEU A 172 -5.60 11.92 -39.97
C LEU A 172 -6.06 11.22 -38.68
N LYS A 173 -6.34 12.00 -37.62
CA LYS A 173 -6.90 11.49 -36.37
C LYS A 173 -8.16 10.68 -36.58
N ALA A 174 -9.14 11.24 -37.33
CA ALA A 174 -10.39 10.54 -37.58
C ALA A 174 -10.20 9.24 -38.39
N ARG A 175 -9.27 9.23 -39.35
CA ARG A 175 -8.94 8.06 -40.15
C ARG A 175 -8.30 6.96 -39.35
N VAL A 176 -7.39 7.31 -38.38
CA VAL A 176 -6.59 6.34 -37.63
C VAL A 176 -7.30 5.87 -36.37
N LEU A 177 -7.90 6.79 -35.62
CA LEU A 177 -8.46 6.55 -34.30
C LEU A 177 -10.01 6.60 -34.25
N GLY A 178 -10.65 7.03 -35.33
CA GLY A 178 -12.09 7.23 -35.32
C GLY A 178 -12.52 8.22 -34.22
N ASP A 179 -13.53 7.82 -33.44
CA ASP A 179 -14.07 8.61 -32.35
C ASP A 179 -13.35 8.34 -31.00
N GLY A 180 -12.29 7.52 -31.01
CA GLY A 180 -11.59 7.07 -29.81
C GLY A 180 -10.93 8.19 -28.99
N LEU A 181 -10.41 9.24 -29.66
CA LEU A 181 -9.86 10.44 -29.05
C LEU A 181 -10.58 11.68 -29.57
N ARG A 182 -10.73 12.70 -28.68
CA ARG A 182 -11.52 13.90 -29.02
C ARG A 182 -10.75 14.86 -29.91
N LYS A 183 -9.52 15.22 -29.52
CA LYS A 183 -8.67 16.19 -30.23
C LYS A 183 -7.21 15.78 -30.20
N ALA A 184 -6.51 16.10 -31.28
CA ALA A 184 -5.08 16.03 -31.37
C ALA A 184 -4.49 17.44 -31.54
N TYR A 185 -3.32 17.66 -30.99
CA TYR A 185 -2.55 18.90 -31.07
C TYR A 185 -1.10 18.58 -31.41
N VAL A 186 -0.47 19.47 -32.14
CA VAL A 186 1.00 19.45 -32.34
C VAL A 186 1.61 20.51 -31.46
N VAL A 187 2.69 20.18 -30.77
CA VAL A 187 3.45 21.09 -29.88
C VAL A 187 4.86 21.27 -30.43
N PRO A 188 5.45 22.49 -30.34
CA PRO A 188 6.75 22.75 -30.93
C PRO A 188 7.91 22.09 -30.18
N SER A 189 7.74 21.76 -28.93
CA SER A 189 8.71 21.01 -28.10
C SER A 189 7.96 20.20 -27.03
N GLY A 190 8.65 19.39 -26.27
CA GLY A 190 8.05 18.65 -25.13
C GLY A 190 8.22 17.13 -25.20
N PRO A 191 7.15 16.34 -25.13
CA PRO A 191 7.28 14.88 -25.03
C PRO A 191 7.95 14.29 -26.26
N GLU A 192 8.76 13.26 -26.09
CA GLU A 192 9.29 12.48 -27.21
C GLU A 192 8.12 11.71 -27.88
N GLY A 193 7.86 12.04 -29.16
CA GLY A 193 6.81 11.41 -29.96
C GLY A 193 5.40 11.91 -29.60
N SER A 194 4.67 11.23 -28.74
CA SER A 194 3.26 11.52 -28.45
C SER A 194 2.88 11.28 -27.00
N LEU A 195 1.84 11.96 -26.53
CA LEU A 195 1.35 11.89 -25.15
C LEU A 195 -0.18 12.03 -25.11
N SER A 196 -0.85 11.16 -24.35
CA SER A 196 -2.30 11.26 -24.10
C SER A 196 -2.57 11.96 -22.78
N LEU A 197 -3.50 12.93 -22.80
CA LEU A 197 -3.98 13.65 -21.62
C LEU A 197 -5.41 13.21 -21.25
N PRO A 198 -5.86 13.49 -20.01
CA PRO A 198 -7.22 13.23 -19.58
C PRO A 198 -8.26 13.85 -20.55
N GLY A 199 -9.42 13.17 -20.69
CA GLY A 199 -10.50 13.66 -21.56
C GLY A 199 -10.29 13.43 -23.05
N GLY A 200 -9.35 12.56 -23.44
CA GLY A 200 -9.14 12.16 -24.83
C GLY A 200 -8.42 13.20 -25.67
N LEU A 201 -7.50 13.94 -25.07
CA LEU A 201 -6.60 14.84 -25.78
C LEU A 201 -5.29 14.12 -26.09
N LEU A 202 -4.77 14.33 -27.31
CA LEU A 202 -3.50 13.78 -27.78
C LEU A 202 -2.57 14.92 -28.15
N LEU A 203 -1.34 14.84 -27.66
CA LEU A 203 -0.23 15.71 -28.07
C LEU A 203 0.72 14.94 -28.96
N LEU A 204 1.16 15.56 -30.04
CA LEU A 204 2.24 15.09 -30.89
C LEU A 204 3.36 16.10 -30.86
N ASN A 205 4.60 15.65 -30.72
CA ASN A 205 5.75 16.53 -30.96
C ASN A 205 5.79 16.90 -32.45
N ARG A 206 6.22 18.12 -32.78
CA ARG A 206 6.35 18.57 -34.18
C ARG A 206 7.25 17.67 -35.01
N THR A 207 8.30 17.09 -34.41
CA THR A 207 9.24 16.19 -35.09
C THR A 207 8.53 14.97 -35.69
N VAL A 208 7.43 14.51 -35.07
CA VAL A 208 6.64 13.38 -35.55
C VAL A 208 5.98 13.67 -36.91
N VAL A 209 5.72 14.94 -37.22
CA VAL A 209 5.05 15.38 -38.45
C VAL A 209 6.03 16.06 -39.41
N GLU A 210 7.03 16.81 -38.92
CA GLU A 210 7.95 17.59 -39.76
C GLU A 210 9.11 16.77 -40.30
N ASP A 211 9.66 15.82 -39.53
CA ASP A 211 10.91 15.11 -39.82
C ASP A 211 10.70 13.83 -40.63
N HIS A 212 9.46 13.52 -41.03
CA HIS A 212 9.13 12.25 -41.69
C HIS A 212 8.34 12.47 -42.99
N ASP A 213 8.65 11.65 -44.00
CA ASP A 213 8.02 11.71 -45.34
C ASP A 213 6.61 11.06 -45.35
N ALA A 214 6.33 10.15 -44.41
CA ALA A 214 5.11 9.34 -44.42
C ALA A 214 4.17 9.67 -43.24
N ALA A 215 2.90 9.85 -43.54
CA ALA A 215 1.85 10.03 -42.53
C ALA A 215 1.72 8.81 -41.60
N ASP A 216 2.19 7.66 -41.98
CA ASP A 216 2.20 6.41 -41.19
C ASP A 216 2.99 6.55 -39.90
N VAL A 217 4.04 7.36 -39.84
CA VAL A 217 4.78 7.67 -38.62
C VAL A 217 3.89 8.38 -37.60
N ALA A 218 3.27 9.47 -38.01
CA ALA A 218 2.34 10.20 -37.13
C ALA A 218 1.14 9.33 -36.70
N ALA A 219 0.64 8.50 -37.62
CA ALA A 219 -0.42 7.53 -37.32
C ALA A 219 0.05 6.49 -36.29
N GLY A 220 1.27 5.99 -36.40
CA GLY A 220 1.86 5.05 -35.45
C GLY A 220 1.96 5.63 -34.04
N TYR A 221 2.48 6.86 -33.90
CA TYR A 221 2.50 7.56 -32.61
C TYR A 221 1.09 7.81 -32.05
N MET A 222 0.09 8.11 -32.89
CA MET A 222 -1.31 8.22 -32.47
C MET A 222 -1.85 6.88 -31.94
N LEU A 223 -1.57 5.77 -32.62
CA LEU A 223 -1.98 4.42 -32.20
C LEU A 223 -1.31 4.03 -30.87
N ALA A 224 -0.01 4.26 -30.77
CA ALA A 224 0.76 3.96 -29.56
C ALA A 224 0.22 4.74 -28.34
N ALA A 225 0.07 6.05 -28.45
CA ALA A 225 -0.46 6.87 -27.37
C ALA A 225 -1.92 6.51 -27.01
N SER A 226 -2.74 6.18 -28.01
CA SER A 226 -4.11 5.70 -27.78
C SER A 226 -4.13 4.38 -27.01
N GLU A 227 -3.22 3.46 -27.31
CA GLU A 227 -3.14 2.16 -26.63
C GLU A 227 -2.57 2.31 -25.21
N GLN A 228 -1.56 3.16 -25.02
CA GLN A 228 -1.07 3.52 -23.69
C GLN A 228 -2.18 4.08 -22.79
N ALA A 229 -3.01 4.98 -23.32
CA ALA A 229 -4.15 5.56 -22.62
C ALA A 229 -5.27 4.54 -22.31
N ARG A 230 -5.35 3.44 -23.07
CA ARG A 230 -6.27 2.32 -22.79
C ARG A 230 -5.72 1.38 -21.72
N MET A 231 -4.41 1.15 -21.71
CA MET A 231 -3.74 0.34 -20.68
C MET A 231 -3.78 1.01 -19.32
N VAL A 232 -3.47 2.30 -19.28
CA VAL A 232 -3.49 3.11 -18.07
C VAL A 232 -4.18 4.44 -18.38
N ASP A 233 -5.33 4.67 -17.75
CA ASP A 233 -6.08 5.91 -17.93
C ASP A 233 -5.23 7.12 -17.55
N PRO A 234 -5.02 8.14 -18.42
CA PRO A 234 -4.29 9.35 -18.09
C PRO A 234 -4.81 10.07 -16.85
N MET A 235 -6.10 9.96 -16.55
CA MET A 235 -6.68 10.48 -15.32
C MET A 235 -6.21 9.71 -14.09
N GLU A 236 -6.01 8.40 -14.21
CA GLU A 236 -5.48 7.58 -13.13
C GLU A 236 -4.02 7.93 -12.82
N LEU A 237 -3.21 8.17 -13.87
CA LEU A 237 -1.82 8.61 -13.71
C LEU A 237 -1.74 9.96 -12.97
N LEU A 238 -2.55 10.93 -13.42
CA LEU A 238 -2.64 12.23 -12.76
C LEU A 238 -3.00 12.11 -11.28
N LEU A 239 -4.03 11.32 -10.95
CA LEU A 239 -4.49 11.20 -9.56
C LEU A 239 -3.53 10.39 -8.66
N LYS A 240 -2.78 9.45 -9.23
CA LYS A 240 -1.72 8.75 -8.49
C LYS A 240 -0.59 9.67 -8.10
N GLU A 241 -0.17 10.54 -9.03
CA GLU A 241 0.89 11.52 -8.79
C GLU A 241 0.42 12.63 -7.83
N ALA A 242 -0.78 13.16 -8.05
CA ALA A 242 -1.39 14.19 -7.20
C ALA A 242 -1.68 13.71 -5.77
N GLY A 243 -1.84 12.39 -5.58
CA GLY A 243 -2.06 11.78 -4.27
C GLY A 243 -3.49 11.83 -3.75
N GLY A 244 -3.67 11.23 -2.56
CA GLY A 244 -5.01 11.02 -1.98
C GLY A 244 -5.74 12.31 -1.60
N ALA A 245 -5.03 13.37 -1.18
CA ALA A 245 -5.64 14.65 -0.81
C ALA A 245 -6.27 15.34 -2.03
N ALA A 246 -5.53 15.46 -3.14
CA ALA A 246 -6.02 16.02 -4.38
C ALA A 246 -7.16 15.19 -4.98
N THR A 247 -7.07 13.85 -4.86
CA THR A 247 -8.15 12.95 -5.29
C THR A 247 -9.44 13.19 -4.49
N LEU A 248 -9.34 13.35 -3.17
CA LEU A 248 -10.49 13.65 -2.31
C LEU A 248 -11.04 15.05 -2.60
N HIS A 249 -10.17 16.03 -2.85
CA HIS A 249 -10.59 17.37 -3.25
C HIS A 249 -11.37 17.35 -4.56
N LEU A 250 -10.90 16.62 -5.57
CA LEU A 250 -11.62 16.42 -6.81
C LEU A 250 -13.01 15.81 -6.60
N LEU A 251 -13.14 14.80 -5.74
CA LEU A 251 -14.43 14.16 -5.45
C LEU A 251 -15.42 15.11 -4.75
N THR A 252 -14.93 16.02 -3.91
CA THR A 252 -15.79 16.91 -3.12
C THR A 252 -16.10 18.22 -3.81
N SER A 253 -15.12 18.82 -4.52
CA SER A 253 -15.26 20.12 -5.19
C SER A 253 -15.49 20.01 -6.70
N GLY A 254 -15.14 18.86 -7.30
CA GLY A 254 -15.12 18.68 -8.75
C GLY A 254 -13.97 19.40 -9.46
N GLN A 255 -12.92 19.81 -8.72
CA GLN A 255 -11.78 20.55 -9.25
C GLN A 255 -10.45 19.93 -8.76
N ILE A 256 -9.39 20.13 -9.54
CA ILE A 256 -8.00 19.88 -9.14
C ILE A 256 -7.34 21.24 -9.02
N GLU A 257 -6.51 21.42 -8.02
CA GLU A 257 -5.77 22.66 -7.77
C GLU A 257 -4.76 22.93 -8.90
N ASP A 258 -4.57 24.21 -9.21
CA ASP A 258 -3.78 24.66 -10.37
C ASP A 258 -2.28 24.35 -10.23
N ASP A 259 -1.77 24.39 -9.01
CA ASP A 259 -0.39 23.99 -8.66
C ASP A 259 -0.15 22.51 -8.88
N VAL A 260 -1.10 21.65 -8.51
CA VAL A 260 -1.03 20.20 -8.75
C VAL A 260 -0.96 19.90 -10.25
N LEU A 261 -1.76 20.61 -11.07
CA LEU A 261 -1.75 20.42 -12.53
C LEU A 261 -0.43 20.91 -13.14
N ARG A 262 0.14 22.00 -12.62
CA ARG A 262 1.43 22.51 -13.07
C ARG A 262 2.56 21.55 -12.76
N ASP A 263 2.64 21.06 -11.52
CA ASP A 263 3.69 20.13 -11.08
C ASP A 263 3.61 18.82 -11.86
N TYR A 264 2.38 18.36 -12.12
CA TYR A 264 2.16 17.17 -12.95
C TYR A 264 2.56 17.40 -14.42
N ALA A 265 2.33 18.60 -14.98
CA ALA A 265 2.77 18.92 -16.34
C ALA A 265 4.30 18.83 -16.50
N GLU A 266 5.06 19.26 -15.49
CA GLU A 266 6.52 19.15 -15.46
C GLU A 266 6.97 17.67 -15.38
N THR A 267 6.34 16.88 -14.50
CA THR A 267 6.60 15.44 -14.36
C THR A 267 6.31 14.68 -15.66
N LEU A 268 5.22 15.01 -16.35
CA LEU A 268 4.80 14.34 -17.58
C LEU A 268 5.80 14.51 -18.73
N LEU A 269 6.49 15.65 -18.80
CA LEU A 269 7.49 15.91 -19.84
C LEU A 269 8.80 15.17 -19.59
N SER A 270 9.06 14.72 -18.38
CA SER A 270 10.28 14.00 -17.97
C SER A 270 10.06 12.51 -17.78
N THR A 271 8.81 12.04 -17.83
CA THR A 271 8.47 10.64 -17.59
C THR A 271 8.34 9.88 -18.89
N GLU A 272 9.05 8.77 -18.99
CA GLU A 272 8.93 7.86 -20.12
C GLU A 272 7.55 7.16 -20.11
N PRO A 273 6.86 7.11 -21.26
CA PRO A 273 5.57 6.45 -21.34
C PRO A 273 5.69 4.94 -21.09
N PRO A 274 4.64 4.29 -20.57
CA PRO A 274 4.67 2.85 -20.31
C PRO A 274 4.90 2.05 -21.59
N ALA A 275 5.75 1.03 -21.51
CA ALA A 275 6.05 0.14 -22.61
C ALA A 275 4.77 -0.58 -23.09
N LEU A 276 4.59 -0.68 -24.38
CA LEU A 276 3.49 -1.37 -25.03
C LEU A 276 3.83 -2.83 -25.31
N ASN A 277 2.81 -3.68 -25.27
CA ASN A 277 2.93 -5.03 -25.80
C ASN A 277 2.92 -4.96 -27.33
N THR A 278 3.95 -5.53 -27.97
CA THR A 278 4.15 -5.50 -29.43
C THR A 278 3.00 -6.14 -30.19
N ASP A 279 2.47 -7.29 -29.72
CA ASP A 279 1.38 -8.00 -30.41
C ASP A 279 0.09 -7.15 -30.40
N VAL A 280 -0.22 -6.50 -29.25
CA VAL A 280 -1.39 -5.62 -29.14
C VAL A 280 -1.23 -4.42 -30.05
N LEU A 281 -0.04 -3.85 -30.13
CA LEU A 281 0.23 -2.71 -31.00
C LEU A 281 0.14 -3.10 -32.49
N LEU A 282 0.64 -4.26 -32.88
CA LEU A 282 0.50 -4.81 -34.24
C LEU A 282 -0.96 -5.03 -34.64
N ASP A 283 -1.79 -5.55 -33.74
CA ASP A 283 -3.24 -5.67 -33.97
C ASP A 283 -3.89 -4.30 -34.20
N ARG A 284 -3.40 -3.25 -33.52
CA ARG A 284 -3.88 -1.87 -33.75
C ARG A 284 -3.49 -1.34 -35.11
N PHE A 285 -2.23 -1.59 -35.55
CA PHE A 285 -1.76 -1.23 -36.88
C PHE A 285 -2.57 -1.93 -37.99
N ALA A 286 -2.78 -3.25 -37.84
CA ALA A 286 -3.58 -4.03 -38.77
C ALA A 286 -5.04 -3.53 -38.87
N THR A 287 -5.69 -3.29 -37.71
CA THR A 287 -7.07 -2.81 -37.63
C THR A 287 -7.22 -1.41 -38.23
N ALA A 288 -6.28 -0.50 -37.95
CA ALA A 288 -6.26 0.84 -38.48
C ALA A 288 -5.79 0.90 -39.94
N LYS A 289 -5.29 -0.20 -40.51
CA LYS A 289 -4.71 -0.28 -41.84
C LYS A 289 -3.57 0.73 -42.03
N VAL A 290 -2.62 0.73 -41.10
CA VAL A 290 -1.40 1.56 -41.06
C VAL A 290 -0.19 0.64 -41.10
N ALA A 291 0.86 1.01 -41.85
CA ALA A 291 2.13 0.30 -41.84
C ALA A 291 2.86 0.52 -40.51
N ALA A 292 3.39 -0.56 -39.91
CA ALA A 292 4.08 -0.49 -38.62
C ALA A 292 5.58 -0.11 -38.80
N SER A 293 6.21 -0.51 -39.88
CA SER A 293 7.64 -0.28 -40.11
C SER A 293 8.06 1.20 -40.08
N PRO A 294 7.32 2.16 -40.67
CA PRO A 294 7.71 3.59 -40.61
C PRO A 294 7.76 4.10 -39.18
N TYR A 295 6.78 3.72 -38.33
CA TYR A 295 6.75 4.06 -36.90
C TYR A 295 7.92 3.37 -36.17
N ALA A 296 8.17 2.11 -36.43
CA ALA A 296 9.23 1.34 -35.78
C ALA A 296 10.62 1.99 -36.03
N TYR A 297 10.92 2.40 -37.24
CA TYR A 297 12.16 3.12 -37.57
C TYR A 297 12.18 4.56 -37.03
N ALA A 298 11.03 5.21 -36.81
CA ALA A 298 10.97 6.50 -36.18
C ALA A 298 11.23 6.45 -34.66
N VAL A 299 10.89 5.34 -34.04
CA VAL A 299 11.21 5.08 -32.61
C VAL A 299 12.66 4.68 -32.44
N ASP A 300 13.16 3.80 -33.29
CA ASP A 300 14.54 3.33 -33.31
C ASP A 300 15.06 3.25 -34.73
N VAL A 301 15.92 4.19 -35.09
CA VAL A 301 16.51 4.28 -36.44
C VAL A 301 17.25 3.00 -36.84
N THR A 302 17.84 2.30 -35.87
CA THR A 302 18.52 1.02 -36.12
C THR A 302 17.56 -0.13 -36.34
N GLY A 303 16.34 -0.03 -35.80
CA GLY A 303 15.31 -1.06 -35.80
C GLY A 303 15.60 -2.24 -34.87
N GLU A 304 16.68 -2.19 -34.06
CA GLU A 304 17.03 -3.30 -33.17
C GLU A 304 16.01 -3.50 -32.06
N SER A 305 15.58 -2.43 -31.40
CA SER A 305 14.60 -2.50 -30.32
C SER A 305 13.16 -2.68 -30.82
N THR A 306 12.91 -2.45 -32.10
CA THR A 306 11.58 -2.51 -32.74
C THR A 306 11.47 -3.58 -33.81
N ILE A 307 12.40 -4.53 -33.81
CA ILE A 307 12.50 -5.57 -34.87
C ILE A 307 11.20 -6.37 -35.03
N ASP A 308 10.54 -6.70 -33.95
CA ASP A 308 9.28 -7.45 -33.97
C ASP A 308 8.15 -6.67 -34.67
N LEU A 309 8.10 -5.33 -34.54
CA LEU A 309 7.17 -4.49 -35.29
C LEU A 309 7.47 -4.45 -36.77
N ILE A 310 8.76 -4.49 -37.16
CA ILE A 310 9.21 -4.47 -38.54
C ILE A 310 8.93 -5.82 -39.22
N GLU A 311 9.24 -6.91 -38.52
CA GLU A 311 9.10 -8.26 -39.08
C GLU A 311 7.63 -8.68 -39.23
N ALA A 312 6.78 -8.31 -38.28
CA ALA A 312 5.36 -8.61 -38.29
C ALA A 312 4.48 -7.47 -38.84
N ASP A 313 5.05 -6.49 -39.54
CA ASP A 313 4.31 -5.42 -40.17
C ASP A 313 3.23 -5.98 -41.12
N PRO A 314 1.93 -5.65 -40.91
CA PRO A 314 0.85 -6.13 -41.76
C PRO A 314 0.97 -5.69 -43.23
N TYR A 315 1.78 -4.68 -43.53
CA TYR A 315 2.07 -4.20 -44.90
C TYR A 315 3.48 -4.43 -45.35
N ARG A 316 4.22 -5.36 -44.74
CA ARG A 316 5.59 -5.72 -45.18
C ARG A 316 5.63 -6.20 -46.63
N GLY A 317 6.29 -5.42 -47.46
CA GLY A 317 6.42 -5.76 -48.91
C GLY A 317 5.20 -5.51 -49.78
N ILE A 318 4.16 -4.88 -49.23
CA ILE A 318 2.98 -4.43 -49.98
C ILE A 318 2.70 -2.95 -49.66
N GLU A 319 2.05 -2.26 -50.60
CA GLU A 319 1.70 -0.85 -50.39
C GLU A 319 0.56 -0.70 -49.39
N ALA A 320 0.79 0.07 -48.31
CA ALA A 320 -0.26 0.41 -47.32
C ALA A 320 -1.28 1.37 -47.95
N PRO A 321 -2.54 1.30 -47.50
CA PRO A 321 -3.58 2.26 -47.93
C PRO A 321 -3.21 3.68 -47.50
N ARG A 322 -3.33 4.62 -48.42
CA ARG A 322 -3.11 6.04 -48.13
C ARG A 322 -4.01 6.53 -47.00
N LEU A 323 -3.44 7.18 -46.00
CA LEU A 323 -4.16 7.65 -44.81
C LEU A 323 -4.86 8.98 -45.06
N ILE A 324 -4.16 9.95 -45.64
CA ILE A 324 -4.64 11.28 -46.06
C ILE A 324 -4.07 11.63 -47.44
N SER A 325 -4.53 12.71 -48.04
CA SER A 325 -3.99 13.19 -49.32
C SER A 325 -2.59 13.79 -49.13
N ASP A 326 -1.80 13.81 -50.21
CA ASP A 326 -0.45 14.41 -50.18
C ASP A 326 -0.51 15.90 -49.79
N GLY A 327 -1.50 16.64 -50.30
CA GLY A 327 -1.69 18.05 -49.93
C GLY A 327 -2.06 18.24 -48.47
N ASP A 328 -2.82 17.29 -47.87
CA ASP A 328 -3.09 17.29 -46.43
C ASP A 328 -1.82 17.01 -45.62
N TRP A 329 -1.02 16.03 -46.07
CA TRP A 329 0.23 15.71 -45.40
C TRP A 329 1.21 16.89 -45.39
N ILE A 330 1.43 17.54 -46.55
CA ILE A 330 2.28 18.73 -46.63
C ILE A 330 1.72 19.87 -45.72
N SER A 331 0.43 20.09 -45.73
CA SER A 331 -0.16 21.10 -44.84
C SER A 331 -0.02 20.76 -43.37
N LEU A 332 0.05 19.47 -43.02
CA LEU A 332 0.30 19.03 -41.64
C LEU A 332 1.78 19.18 -41.26
N GLN A 333 2.72 18.91 -42.18
CA GLN A 333 4.16 19.13 -41.96
C GLN A 333 4.46 20.61 -41.70
N GLU A 334 3.72 21.51 -42.32
CA GLU A 334 3.88 22.97 -42.16
C GLU A 334 3.00 23.57 -41.02
N ILE A 335 2.42 22.72 -40.15
CA ILE A 335 1.49 23.19 -39.10
C ILE A 335 2.13 24.15 -38.11
N CYS A 336 3.45 24.05 -37.88
CA CYS A 336 4.23 24.92 -36.99
C CYS A 336 5.02 26.00 -37.72
N ALA A 337 4.85 26.17 -39.02
CA ALA A 337 5.65 27.11 -39.82
C ALA A 337 5.21 28.60 -39.68
N GLU A 338 4.06 28.87 -38.98
CA GLU A 338 3.49 30.22 -38.80
C GLU A 338 3.87 30.81 -37.43
#